data_478dbf71a7c1dd0a481ad6d4d3f2ea8d
#
_entry.id   478dbf71a7c1dd0a481ad6d4d3f2ea8d
#
_cell.length_a   1.000
_cell.length_b   1.000
_cell.length_c   1.000
_cell.angle_alpha   90.00
_cell.angle_beta   90.00
_cell.angle_gamma   90.00
#
_symmetry.space_group_name_H-M   'P 1'
#
loop_
_entity.id
_entity.type
_entity.pdbx_description
1 polymer ?
#
loop_
_entity_poly.entity_id
_entity_poly.type
_entity_poly.pdbx_seq_one_letter_code
_entity_poly.pdbx_strand_id
1 'polypeptide(L)'
;MIMAGMCASAISAAEEKKVENKKVNYQTYAAELDKTAYSGSDLGAVWSEDSTTFKVWAPKAATVKLNLYEHGSDEEGDGGSIATKTMELDKKTGVWSIKVSGNLAGKYYTYSVKNGDTVTETGDVYAKACGVNGKRSMVVNLNSTNPDGWENDVHVTVSNPTEASVWEVSVADFSSSESSGVSKSNRGKFLAFTEEGTTVNGIQGGTPTCVDYLKKLGVKYVQIMPFCDFGSVDESKDIMSQYNWGYDPVNYNCPEGSYSTNPYDGNVRIKECKQMIQALHNAGIGVIMDVVYNHTYSTDSVFQNTVPNYYYRMNEDGTFSNGSGCGNDTASEHKMFRKYMIDSITYWAKEYHIDGFRFDLMGLHDVETLNQVRDALDKLYDNSIGKKIIMYGEAWNMPTACDEGTVMANQGNLKQLNDRIGAFDDTIRDAIKGSTGGTDGAFVQEASKKSNLKIGISGQSDRTSGWANVPSQCVTYASCHDNLCLYDKLVDSVYGRDSEYRKRYEDLVAMNKLSAAIVMTSQGIPFMLAGEEFARSKDGDENSYASSREKNMLDWNNINEYSDIVEYYRGLMQIREEFAAFKDCTCLLYTSDAADEL
;
A
#
# COMPACT_ATOMS: atom_id res chain seq x y z
N MET A 1 13.21 -25.54 -62.78
CA MET A 1 12.32 -26.02 -63.86
C MET A 1 11.00 -26.26 -63.20
N ILE A 2 9.92 -25.60 -63.38
CA ILE A 2 9.21 -25.00 -64.47
C ILE A 2 8.20 -24.02 -63.88
N MET A 3 8.17 -22.79 -64.33
CA MET A 3 7.07 -21.91 -64.77
C MET A 3 5.74 -21.90 -63.98
N ALA A 4 5.34 -20.80 -63.38
CA ALA A 4 4.76 -19.56 -63.94
C ALA A 4 3.34 -19.79 -64.54
N GLY A 5 2.37 -19.18 -63.92
CA GLY A 5 1.00 -18.98 -64.37
C GLY A 5 0.41 -17.74 -63.73
N MET A 6 0.52 -16.61 -64.41
CA MET A 6 -0.18 -15.37 -64.08
C MET A 6 -1.69 -15.50 -64.30
N CYS A 7 -2.51 -15.13 -63.33
CA CYS A 7 -3.85 -14.64 -63.60
C CYS A 7 -4.01 -13.30 -62.91
N ALA A 8 -3.95 -12.24 -63.66
CA ALA A 8 -4.35 -10.90 -63.26
C ALA A 8 -5.88 -10.84 -63.26
N SER A 9 -6.46 -10.63 -62.11
CA SER A 9 -7.84 -10.15 -61.98
C SER A 9 -7.83 -8.73 -61.39
N ALA A 10 -8.32 -7.82 -62.19
CA ALA A 10 -8.51 -6.43 -61.82
C ALA A 10 -9.43 -6.31 -60.61
N ILE A 11 -8.87 -5.83 -59.48
CA ILE A 11 -9.64 -5.40 -58.32
C ILE A 11 -9.84 -3.90 -58.45
N SER A 12 -11.12 -3.47 -58.56
CA SER A 12 -11.52 -2.09 -58.59
C SER A 12 -11.06 -1.39 -57.31
N ALA A 13 -10.42 -0.24 -57.46
CA ALA A 13 -10.12 0.66 -56.37
C ALA A 13 -11.44 1.17 -55.75
N ALA A 14 -11.87 0.55 -54.66
CA ALA A 14 -12.79 1.17 -53.72
C ALA A 14 -12.00 2.21 -52.95
N GLU A 15 -12.38 3.47 -53.02
CA GLU A 15 -11.91 4.54 -52.16
C GLU A 15 -12.17 4.15 -50.71
N GLU A 16 -11.13 3.69 -49.97
CA GLU A 16 -11.16 3.65 -48.53
C GLU A 16 -11.27 5.11 -48.05
N LYS A 17 -12.46 5.51 -47.62
CA LYS A 17 -12.61 6.68 -46.78
C LYS A 17 -11.75 6.46 -45.54
N LYS A 18 -10.56 7.07 -45.49
CA LYS A 18 -9.84 7.29 -44.24
C LYS A 18 -10.81 8.01 -43.29
N VAL A 19 -11.36 7.28 -42.35
CA VAL A 19 -11.93 7.89 -41.14
C VAL A 19 -10.74 8.53 -40.46
N GLU A 20 -10.61 9.85 -40.54
CA GLU A 20 -9.69 10.58 -39.66
C GLU A 20 -10.15 10.30 -38.23
N ASN A 21 -9.50 9.38 -37.55
CA ASN A 21 -9.63 9.25 -36.12
C ASN A 21 -9.14 10.59 -35.53
N LYS A 22 -10.09 11.43 -35.14
CA LYS A 22 -9.77 12.62 -34.36
C LYS A 22 -9.00 12.16 -33.13
N LYS A 23 -7.71 12.51 -33.05
CA LYS A 23 -6.87 12.24 -31.90
C LYS A 23 -7.56 12.81 -30.65
N VAL A 24 -7.90 11.96 -29.69
CA VAL A 24 -8.55 12.40 -28.45
C VAL A 24 -7.51 13.13 -27.62
N ASN A 25 -7.79 14.35 -27.22
CA ASN A 25 -6.98 15.05 -26.22
C ASN A 25 -7.54 14.67 -24.83
N TYR A 26 -6.86 13.76 -24.15
CA TYR A 26 -7.32 13.20 -22.87
C TYR A 26 -7.31 14.22 -21.74
N GLN A 27 -6.39 15.17 -21.73
CA GLN A 27 -6.41 16.29 -20.79
C GLN A 27 -7.67 17.17 -20.96
N THR A 28 -8.01 17.51 -22.20
CA THR A 28 -9.26 18.24 -22.48
C THR A 28 -10.48 17.41 -22.10
N TYR A 29 -10.46 16.11 -22.34
CA TYR A 29 -11.53 15.19 -21.96
C TYR A 29 -11.73 15.17 -20.44
N ALA A 30 -10.66 15.01 -19.67
CA ALA A 30 -10.71 15.04 -18.21
C ALA A 30 -11.19 16.39 -17.66
N ALA A 31 -10.68 17.50 -18.20
CA ALA A 31 -11.09 18.85 -17.80
C ALA A 31 -12.59 19.13 -18.06
N GLU A 32 -13.17 18.55 -19.12
CA GLU A 32 -14.62 18.63 -19.36
C GLU A 32 -15.42 17.84 -18.31
N LEU A 33 -14.96 16.66 -17.92
CA LEU A 33 -15.61 15.84 -16.89
C LEU A 33 -15.50 16.49 -15.51
N ASP A 34 -14.38 17.12 -15.21
CA ASP A 34 -14.13 17.85 -13.97
C ASP A 34 -15.11 19.01 -13.71
N LYS A 35 -15.80 19.49 -14.74
CA LYS A 35 -16.88 20.48 -14.57
C LYS A 35 -18.10 19.92 -13.83
N THR A 36 -18.25 18.59 -13.83
CA THR A 36 -19.31 17.87 -13.12
C THR A 36 -18.79 17.15 -11.87
N ALA A 37 -17.57 17.46 -11.42
CA ALA A 37 -16.98 16.84 -10.25
C ALA A 37 -17.89 16.98 -9.02
N TYR A 38 -18.14 15.86 -8.35
CA TYR A 38 -19.05 15.79 -7.22
C TYR A 38 -18.29 16.06 -5.90
N SER A 39 -18.79 16.99 -5.10
CA SER A 39 -18.19 17.38 -3.82
C SER A 39 -18.85 16.76 -2.58
N GLY A 40 -19.94 16.01 -2.76
CA GLY A 40 -20.61 15.32 -1.65
C GLY A 40 -19.79 14.15 -1.11
N SER A 41 -20.11 13.69 0.10
CA SER A 41 -19.42 12.61 0.81
C SER A 41 -20.18 11.29 0.83
N ASP A 42 -21.16 11.11 -0.06
CA ASP A 42 -22.13 10.02 -0.04
C ASP A 42 -22.17 9.20 -1.34
N LEU A 43 -21.03 9.13 -2.08
CA LEU A 43 -20.85 8.17 -3.16
C LEU A 43 -20.74 6.75 -2.59
N GLY A 44 -21.18 5.77 -3.39
CA GLY A 44 -21.28 4.38 -2.98
C GLY A 44 -22.65 4.02 -2.41
N ALA A 45 -22.71 2.97 -1.62
CA ALA A 45 -23.92 2.52 -0.92
C ALA A 45 -23.96 3.10 0.50
N VAL A 46 -24.95 3.97 0.76
CA VAL A 46 -25.21 4.53 2.09
C VAL A 46 -26.41 3.80 2.69
N TRP A 47 -26.12 2.92 3.65
CA TRP A 47 -27.09 2.06 4.30
C TRP A 47 -27.79 2.71 5.49
N SER A 48 -29.06 2.35 5.68
CA SER A 48 -29.83 2.48 6.93
C SER A 48 -30.76 1.26 7.07
N GLU A 49 -31.34 1.06 8.24
CA GLU A 49 -32.29 -0.06 8.48
C GLU A 49 -33.51 -0.06 7.54
N ASP A 50 -33.97 1.13 7.15
CA ASP A 50 -35.17 1.28 6.33
C ASP A 50 -34.89 1.37 4.83
N SER A 51 -33.65 1.66 4.43
CA SER A 51 -33.31 1.90 3.04
C SER A 51 -31.80 1.98 2.79
N THR A 52 -31.40 1.76 1.52
CA THR A 52 -30.04 2.06 1.06
C THR A 52 -30.09 3.03 -0.11
N THR A 53 -29.28 4.08 -0.06
CA THR A 53 -29.08 4.99 -1.18
C THR A 53 -27.80 4.63 -1.90
N PHE A 54 -27.88 4.38 -3.20
CA PHE A 54 -26.75 4.08 -4.08
C PHE A 54 -26.44 5.28 -4.94
N LYS A 55 -25.17 5.69 -5.00
CA LYS A 55 -24.71 6.82 -5.83
C LYS A 55 -23.41 6.46 -6.54
N VAL A 56 -23.37 6.69 -7.84
CA VAL A 56 -22.16 6.53 -8.66
C VAL A 56 -21.98 7.72 -9.60
N TRP A 57 -20.76 8.23 -9.66
CA TRP A 57 -20.40 9.31 -10.58
C TRP A 57 -20.03 8.71 -11.94
N ALA A 58 -20.86 8.94 -12.95
CA ALA A 58 -20.68 8.46 -14.31
C ALA A 58 -21.30 9.46 -15.32
N PRO A 59 -20.71 10.66 -15.48
CA PRO A 59 -21.34 11.79 -16.18
C PRO A 59 -21.58 11.56 -17.67
N LYS A 60 -20.88 10.63 -18.31
CA LYS A 60 -21.02 10.29 -19.73
C LYS A 60 -21.85 9.05 -19.99
N ALA A 61 -22.22 8.32 -18.94
CA ALA A 61 -23.05 7.12 -19.11
C ALA A 61 -24.42 7.49 -19.68
N ALA A 62 -24.88 6.72 -20.66
CA ALA A 62 -26.21 6.89 -21.24
C ALA A 62 -27.30 6.33 -20.30
N THR A 63 -26.99 5.26 -19.57
CA THR A 63 -27.84 4.67 -18.53
C THR A 63 -26.98 4.00 -17.48
N VAL A 64 -27.43 4.02 -16.24
CA VAL A 64 -26.89 3.21 -15.15
C VAL A 64 -28.03 2.44 -14.50
N LYS A 65 -27.81 1.14 -14.28
CA LYS A 65 -28.74 0.28 -13.55
C LYS A 65 -28.03 -0.33 -12.34
N LEU A 66 -28.72 -0.40 -11.23
CA LEU A 66 -28.33 -1.14 -10.04
C LEU A 66 -28.82 -2.58 -10.19
N ASN A 67 -27.93 -3.56 -10.05
CA ASN A 67 -28.25 -4.98 -9.94
C ASN A 67 -28.02 -5.41 -8.49
N LEU A 68 -28.97 -6.11 -7.89
CA LEU A 68 -28.90 -6.66 -6.54
C LEU A 68 -28.78 -8.18 -6.59
N TYR A 69 -28.00 -8.75 -5.68
CA TYR A 69 -27.74 -10.18 -5.61
C TYR A 69 -27.83 -10.68 -4.17
N GLU A 70 -28.12 -11.96 -4.03
CA GLU A 70 -28.09 -12.65 -2.74
C GLU A 70 -26.65 -12.95 -2.30
N HIS A 71 -25.77 -13.30 -3.26
CA HIS A 71 -24.41 -13.80 -3.04
C HIS A 71 -23.35 -12.93 -3.70
N GLY A 72 -22.11 -13.06 -3.22
CA GLY A 72 -20.96 -12.28 -3.66
C GLY A 72 -20.37 -12.70 -5.02
N SER A 73 -20.70 -13.92 -5.48
CA SER A 73 -20.25 -14.45 -6.77
C SER A 73 -21.30 -15.35 -7.40
N ASP A 74 -21.11 -15.71 -8.69
CA ASP A 74 -21.95 -16.67 -9.40
C ASP A 74 -21.72 -18.13 -8.97
N GLU A 75 -20.62 -18.37 -8.24
CA GLU A 75 -20.26 -19.69 -7.73
C GLU A 75 -21.03 -20.05 -6.44
N GLU A 76 -21.69 -19.06 -5.84
CA GLU A 76 -22.50 -19.19 -4.63
C GLU A 76 -23.99 -19.23 -4.98
N GLY A 77 -24.59 -20.39 -5.03
CA GLY A 77 -26.03 -20.57 -5.30
C GLY A 77 -26.42 -20.31 -6.78
N ASP A 78 -27.58 -19.67 -7.02
CA ASP A 78 -28.13 -19.51 -8.37
C ASP A 78 -27.46 -18.38 -9.20
N GLY A 79 -26.53 -17.62 -8.63
CA GLY A 79 -25.73 -16.59 -9.30
C GLY A 79 -26.49 -15.38 -9.87
N GLY A 80 -27.79 -15.49 -10.13
CA GLY A 80 -28.61 -14.48 -10.80
C GLY A 80 -28.94 -13.26 -9.93
N SER A 81 -29.19 -12.11 -10.57
CA SER A 81 -29.67 -10.91 -9.88
C SER A 81 -31.09 -11.10 -9.36
N ILE A 82 -31.32 -10.73 -8.11
CA ILE A 82 -32.65 -10.75 -7.47
C ILE A 82 -33.50 -9.52 -7.87
N ALA A 83 -32.86 -8.45 -8.29
CA ALA A 83 -33.53 -7.26 -8.83
C ALA A 83 -32.58 -6.42 -9.67
N THR A 84 -33.10 -5.80 -10.73
CA THR A 84 -32.41 -4.75 -11.51
C THR A 84 -33.26 -3.50 -11.53
N LYS A 85 -32.68 -2.34 -11.20
CA LYS A 85 -33.38 -1.05 -11.10
C LYS A 85 -32.63 0.03 -11.88
N THR A 86 -33.33 0.84 -12.65
CA THR A 86 -32.77 2.00 -13.36
C THR A 86 -32.51 3.12 -12.35
N MET A 87 -31.33 3.73 -12.41
CA MET A 87 -30.97 4.90 -11.61
C MET A 87 -31.29 6.21 -12.31
N GLU A 88 -31.35 7.31 -11.57
CA GLU A 88 -31.67 8.66 -12.06
C GLU A 88 -30.40 9.51 -12.09
N LEU A 89 -30.19 10.25 -13.20
CA LEU A 89 -29.04 11.14 -13.40
C LEU A 89 -29.32 12.56 -12.91
N ASP A 90 -28.52 13.06 -12.01
CA ASP A 90 -28.36 14.50 -11.82
C ASP A 90 -27.34 15.04 -12.83
N LYS A 91 -27.84 15.70 -13.86
CA LYS A 91 -27.03 16.26 -14.97
C LYS A 91 -26.02 17.33 -14.50
N LYS A 92 -26.26 17.98 -13.35
CA LYS A 92 -25.39 19.03 -12.84
C LYS A 92 -24.11 18.44 -12.25
N THR A 93 -24.25 17.32 -11.58
CA THR A 93 -23.14 16.66 -10.85
C THR A 93 -22.63 15.39 -11.53
N GLY A 94 -23.30 14.90 -12.57
CA GLY A 94 -22.93 13.65 -13.23
C GLY A 94 -23.18 12.40 -12.38
N VAL A 95 -23.87 12.53 -11.25
CA VAL A 95 -24.17 11.45 -10.31
C VAL A 95 -25.45 10.73 -10.68
N TRP A 96 -25.38 9.43 -10.81
CA TRP A 96 -26.55 8.55 -10.87
C TRP A 96 -26.91 8.09 -9.47
N SER A 97 -28.19 8.11 -9.13
CA SER A 97 -28.65 7.73 -7.80
C SER A 97 -29.95 6.93 -7.81
N ILE A 98 -30.13 6.11 -6.78
CA ILE A 98 -31.39 5.44 -6.47
C ILE A 98 -31.47 5.16 -4.97
N LYS A 99 -32.67 5.31 -4.40
CA LYS A 99 -32.98 4.87 -3.04
C LYS A 99 -33.84 3.60 -3.11
N VAL A 100 -33.38 2.54 -2.45
CA VAL A 100 -34.09 1.26 -2.36
C VAL A 100 -34.55 1.05 -0.92
N SER A 101 -35.86 0.86 -0.74
CA SER A 101 -36.48 0.61 0.58
C SER A 101 -36.19 -0.80 1.08
N GLY A 102 -36.17 -0.94 2.40
CA GLY A 102 -35.86 -2.18 3.10
C GLY A 102 -34.41 -2.28 3.55
N ASN A 103 -34.17 -3.18 4.48
CA ASN A 103 -32.82 -3.47 4.98
C ASN A 103 -32.08 -4.33 3.96
N LEU A 104 -31.04 -3.76 3.35
CA LEU A 104 -30.19 -4.45 2.37
C LEU A 104 -28.82 -4.85 2.95
N ALA A 105 -28.57 -4.72 4.25
CA ALA A 105 -27.30 -5.14 4.83
C ALA A 105 -27.02 -6.62 4.49
N GLY A 106 -25.81 -6.91 4.00
CA GLY A 106 -25.39 -8.23 3.55
C GLY A 106 -25.83 -8.62 2.14
N LYS A 107 -26.60 -7.78 1.43
CA LYS A 107 -26.89 -7.98 0.00
C LYS A 107 -25.73 -7.47 -0.85
N TYR A 108 -25.51 -8.14 -1.97
CA TYR A 108 -24.48 -7.77 -2.92
C TYR A 108 -25.05 -6.97 -4.08
N TYR A 109 -24.21 -6.18 -4.74
CA TYR A 109 -24.64 -5.36 -5.86
C TYR A 109 -23.53 -5.06 -6.85
N THR A 110 -23.97 -4.72 -8.08
CA THR A 110 -23.13 -4.19 -9.15
C THR A 110 -23.89 -3.06 -9.85
N TYR A 111 -23.17 -2.34 -10.71
CA TYR A 111 -23.76 -1.41 -11.65
C TYR A 111 -23.61 -1.93 -13.09
N SER A 112 -24.71 -1.87 -13.89
CA SER A 112 -24.63 -1.98 -15.35
C SER A 112 -24.53 -0.57 -15.91
N VAL A 113 -23.35 -0.20 -16.41
CA VAL A 113 -23.05 1.15 -16.93
C VAL A 113 -23.01 1.11 -18.45
N LYS A 114 -23.81 1.93 -19.11
CA LYS A 114 -23.79 2.05 -20.58
C LYS A 114 -22.97 3.26 -21.01
N ASN A 115 -21.79 3.03 -21.55
CA ASN A 115 -20.92 4.03 -22.17
C ASN A 115 -20.91 3.82 -23.70
N GLY A 116 -21.41 4.80 -24.45
CA GLY A 116 -21.63 4.63 -25.89
C GLY A 116 -22.59 3.47 -26.20
N ASP A 117 -22.14 2.50 -27.00
CA ASP A 117 -22.93 1.31 -27.33
C ASP A 117 -22.64 0.11 -26.40
N THR A 118 -21.61 0.21 -25.55
CA THR A 118 -21.19 -0.87 -24.64
C THR A 118 -21.90 -0.75 -23.30
N VAL A 119 -22.39 -1.89 -22.80
CA VAL A 119 -22.89 -2.03 -21.43
C VAL A 119 -21.91 -2.92 -20.66
N THR A 120 -21.33 -2.39 -19.60
CA THR A 120 -20.40 -3.14 -18.74
C THR A 120 -21.01 -3.29 -17.36
N GLU A 121 -20.95 -4.49 -16.80
CA GLU A 121 -21.27 -4.74 -15.40
C GLU A 121 -20.01 -4.58 -14.57
N THR A 122 -20.09 -3.84 -13.46
CA THR A 122 -18.94 -3.49 -12.62
C THR A 122 -19.33 -3.35 -11.16
N GLY A 123 -18.37 -3.58 -10.27
CA GLY A 123 -18.48 -3.19 -8.86
C GLY A 123 -18.55 -1.68 -8.68
N ASP A 124 -18.67 -1.27 -7.44
CA ASP A 124 -18.74 0.14 -7.05
C ASP A 124 -17.34 0.70 -6.76
N VAL A 125 -17.01 1.83 -7.36
CA VAL A 125 -15.77 2.59 -7.07
C VAL A 125 -15.60 2.86 -5.57
N TYR A 126 -16.70 3.10 -4.85
CA TYR A 126 -16.74 3.40 -3.42
C TYR A 126 -17.16 2.20 -2.55
N ALA A 127 -17.06 0.96 -3.05
CA ALA A 127 -17.34 -0.23 -2.25
C ALA A 127 -16.51 -0.26 -0.96
N LYS A 128 -17.17 -0.50 0.18
CA LYS A 128 -16.54 -0.65 1.51
C LYS A 128 -16.50 -2.10 1.98
N ALA A 129 -17.21 -2.96 1.28
CA ALA A 129 -17.25 -4.39 1.45
C ALA A 129 -17.48 -5.06 0.10
N CYS A 130 -16.92 -6.24 -0.09
CA CYS A 130 -17.09 -7.04 -1.29
C CYS A 130 -17.19 -8.54 -0.95
N GLY A 131 -17.69 -9.30 -1.90
CA GLY A 131 -17.69 -10.76 -1.84
C GLY A 131 -16.36 -11.35 -2.29
N VAL A 132 -16.32 -12.67 -2.39
CA VAL A 132 -15.14 -13.44 -2.78
C VAL A 132 -14.56 -12.93 -4.12
N ASN A 133 -13.23 -12.81 -4.16
CA ASN A 133 -12.47 -12.29 -5.31
C ASN A 133 -12.90 -10.87 -5.76
N GLY A 134 -13.48 -10.07 -4.85
CA GLY A 134 -13.84 -8.67 -5.12
C GLY A 134 -14.89 -8.43 -6.21
N LYS A 135 -15.59 -9.46 -6.72
CA LYS A 135 -16.44 -9.39 -7.92
C LYS A 135 -17.70 -8.55 -7.74
N ARG A 136 -18.33 -8.63 -6.57
CA ARG A 136 -19.54 -7.86 -6.24
C ARG A 136 -19.31 -7.05 -4.99
N SER A 137 -19.71 -5.79 -5.03
CA SER A 137 -19.76 -4.94 -3.84
C SER A 137 -20.87 -5.41 -2.89
N MET A 138 -20.71 -5.20 -1.59
CA MET A 138 -21.69 -5.56 -0.57
C MET A 138 -22.20 -4.35 0.17
N VAL A 139 -23.50 -4.30 0.42
CA VAL A 139 -24.11 -3.32 1.33
C VAL A 139 -23.77 -3.70 2.77
N VAL A 140 -23.09 -2.84 3.49
CA VAL A 140 -22.59 -3.14 4.84
C VAL A 140 -23.10 -2.15 5.87
N ASN A 141 -23.48 -2.68 7.03
CA ASN A 141 -23.59 -1.91 8.27
C ASN A 141 -22.24 -1.97 8.99
N LEU A 142 -21.40 -0.94 8.81
CA LEU A 142 -20.04 -0.93 9.38
C LEU A 142 -20.04 -1.07 10.90
N ASN A 143 -21.04 -0.55 11.60
CA ASN A 143 -21.13 -0.67 13.07
C ASN A 143 -21.27 -2.14 13.51
N SER A 144 -21.91 -2.99 12.71
CA SER A 144 -22.04 -4.43 13.03
C SER A 144 -20.74 -5.23 12.84
N THR A 145 -19.74 -4.63 12.22
CA THR A 145 -18.42 -5.24 12.00
C THR A 145 -17.39 -4.85 13.05
N ASN A 146 -17.76 -4.01 14.02
CA ASN A 146 -16.86 -3.63 15.10
C ASN A 146 -16.62 -4.81 16.04
N PRO A 147 -15.36 -5.12 16.38
CA PRO A 147 -15.07 -6.08 17.45
C PRO A 147 -15.48 -5.50 18.82
N ASP A 148 -15.55 -6.38 19.81
CA ASP A 148 -15.87 -5.97 21.18
C ASP A 148 -14.85 -4.95 21.69
N GLY A 149 -15.33 -3.85 22.26
CA GLY A 149 -14.50 -2.76 22.80
C GLY A 149 -13.94 -1.81 21.74
N TRP A 150 -14.34 -1.92 20.46
CA TRP A 150 -13.85 -1.05 19.38
C TRP A 150 -14.10 0.44 19.66
N GLU A 151 -15.15 0.78 20.36
CA GLU A 151 -15.46 2.16 20.76
C GLU A 151 -14.44 2.76 21.75
N ASN A 152 -13.61 1.91 22.37
CA ASN A 152 -12.53 2.32 23.28
C ASN A 152 -11.15 2.22 22.63
N ASP A 153 -11.08 1.73 21.39
CA ASP A 153 -9.83 1.67 20.65
C ASP A 153 -9.33 3.09 20.34
N VAL A 154 -8.04 3.31 20.53
CA VAL A 154 -7.43 4.63 20.38
C VAL A 154 -6.18 4.54 19.49
N HIS A 155 -6.00 5.54 18.66
CA HIS A 155 -4.81 5.67 17.85
C HIS A 155 -3.54 5.67 18.70
N VAL A 156 -2.52 4.94 18.23
CA VAL A 156 -1.17 5.05 18.74
C VAL A 156 -0.46 6.18 18.00
N THR A 157 -0.05 7.21 18.72
CA THR A 157 0.53 8.40 18.12
C THR A 157 1.85 8.79 18.76
N VAL A 158 2.74 9.39 17.95
CA VAL A 158 3.97 10.06 18.39
C VAL A 158 3.85 11.56 18.23
N SER A 159 4.67 12.33 18.92
CA SER A 159 4.66 13.79 18.80
C SER A 159 5.23 14.27 17.47
N ASN A 160 6.27 13.59 17.00
CA ASN A 160 6.93 13.81 15.72
C ASN A 160 7.15 12.50 14.98
N PRO A 161 7.06 12.46 13.65
CA PRO A 161 7.32 11.23 12.88
C PRO A 161 8.69 10.59 13.16
N THR A 162 9.72 11.39 13.49
CA THR A 162 11.06 10.91 13.83
C THR A 162 11.14 10.11 15.14
N GLU A 163 10.09 10.13 15.98
CA GLU A 163 9.96 9.28 17.16
C GLU A 163 9.47 7.87 16.83
N ALA A 164 8.95 7.65 15.63
CA ALA A 164 8.53 6.34 15.17
C ALA A 164 9.74 5.43 14.94
N SER A 165 9.57 4.15 15.21
CA SER A 165 10.39 3.06 14.67
C SER A 165 9.44 2.11 13.94
N VAL A 166 9.72 1.84 12.66
CA VAL A 166 8.81 1.12 11.78
C VAL A 166 9.36 -0.27 11.45
N TRP A 167 8.53 -1.29 11.60
CA TRP A 167 8.81 -2.68 11.25
C TRP A 167 7.82 -3.13 10.17
N GLU A 168 8.32 -3.45 8.97
CA GLU A 168 7.51 -3.77 7.80
C GLU A 168 7.25 -5.27 7.69
N VAL A 169 5.99 -5.67 7.50
CA VAL A 169 5.61 -7.08 7.33
C VAL A 169 4.36 -7.25 6.47
N SER A 170 4.24 -8.37 5.74
CA SER A 170 2.98 -8.83 5.17
C SER A 170 2.17 -9.62 6.21
N VAL A 171 0.83 -9.54 6.13
CA VAL A 171 -0.06 -10.38 6.96
C VAL A 171 0.28 -11.86 6.80
N ALA A 172 0.56 -12.30 5.57
CA ALA A 172 0.93 -13.67 5.29
C ALA A 172 2.28 -14.06 5.93
N ASP A 173 3.32 -13.24 5.75
CA ASP A 173 4.68 -13.54 6.21
C ASP A 173 4.78 -13.65 7.73
N PHE A 174 3.98 -12.83 8.43
CA PHE A 174 4.02 -12.70 9.88
C PHE A 174 3.89 -14.03 10.63
N SER A 175 3.01 -14.93 10.15
CA SER A 175 2.66 -16.12 10.92
C SER A 175 2.50 -17.41 10.13
N SER A 176 2.74 -17.43 8.81
CA SER A 176 2.54 -18.63 7.98
C SER A 176 3.42 -19.80 8.38
N SER A 177 4.62 -19.54 8.91
CA SER A 177 5.52 -20.57 9.43
C SER A 177 4.95 -21.25 10.68
N GLU A 178 5.15 -22.57 10.80
CA GLU A 178 4.86 -23.31 12.03
C GLU A 178 5.68 -22.79 13.22
N SER A 179 6.88 -22.29 12.95
CA SER A 179 7.75 -21.72 13.98
C SER A 179 7.16 -20.47 14.66
N SER A 180 6.10 -19.83 14.08
CA SER A 180 5.39 -18.73 14.72
C SER A 180 4.67 -19.11 16.01
N GLY A 181 4.32 -20.40 16.18
CA GLY A 181 3.52 -20.88 17.30
C GLY A 181 2.03 -20.49 17.22
N VAL A 182 1.61 -19.77 16.17
CA VAL A 182 0.23 -19.39 15.90
C VAL A 182 -0.60 -20.64 15.54
N SER A 183 -1.85 -20.68 15.96
CA SER A 183 -2.78 -21.77 15.65
C SER A 183 -2.94 -21.94 14.14
N LYS A 184 -3.03 -23.20 13.66
CA LYS A 184 -3.07 -23.50 12.23
C LYS A 184 -4.19 -22.77 11.47
N SER A 185 -5.34 -22.54 12.11
CA SER A 185 -6.48 -21.83 11.50
C SER A 185 -6.22 -20.35 11.22
N ASN A 186 -5.32 -19.74 11.99
CA ASN A 186 -5.05 -18.30 11.94
C ASN A 186 -3.71 -17.93 11.26
N ARG A 187 -2.89 -18.95 10.92
CA ARG A 187 -1.61 -18.70 10.23
C ARG A 187 -1.82 -17.97 8.91
N GLY A 188 -1.07 -16.90 8.71
CA GLY A 188 -1.12 -16.05 7.51
C GLY A 188 -2.40 -15.24 7.37
N LYS A 189 -3.15 -15.01 8.46
CA LYS A 189 -4.42 -14.29 8.49
C LYS A 189 -4.42 -13.14 9.49
N PHE A 190 -5.40 -12.24 9.38
CA PHE A 190 -5.59 -11.13 10.33
C PHE A 190 -5.62 -11.59 11.79
N LEU A 191 -6.31 -12.69 12.07
CA LEU A 191 -6.45 -13.20 13.45
C LEU A 191 -5.14 -13.72 14.06
N ALA A 192 -4.08 -13.92 13.29
CA ALA A 192 -2.77 -14.25 13.83
C ALA A 192 -2.23 -13.19 14.79
N PHE A 193 -2.57 -11.91 14.53
CA PHE A 193 -2.16 -10.78 15.37
C PHE A 193 -2.91 -10.71 16.70
N THR A 194 -4.00 -11.44 16.84
CA THR A 194 -4.80 -11.48 18.08
C THR A 194 -4.39 -12.59 19.06
N GLU A 195 -3.52 -13.50 18.62
CA GLU A 195 -3.09 -14.62 19.47
C GLU A 195 -1.99 -14.16 20.44
N GLU A 196 -2.27 -14.26 21.73
CA GLU A 196 -1.35 -13.94 22.82
C GLU A 196 -0.55 -15.16 23.27
N GLY A 197 0.65 -14.93 23.84
CA GLY A 197 1.50 -15.98 24.42
C GLY A 197 2.10 -16.93 23.37
N THR A 198 2.15 -16.54 22.11
CA THR A 198 2.79 -17.32 21.05
C THR A 198 4.29 -17.39 21.29
N THR A 199 4.89 -18.55 21.00
CA THR A 199 6.30 -18.82 21.22
C THR A 199 6.89 -19.63 20.06
N VAL A 200 8.19 -19.57 19.89
CA VAL A 200 8.89 -20.35 18.84
C VAL A 200 8.47 -21.82 18.94
N ASN A 201 7.91 -22.34 17.84
CA ASN A 201 7.36 -23.71 17.71
C ASN A 201 6.27 -24.05 18.74
N GLY A 202 5.61 -23.07 19.35
CA GLY A 202 4.57 -23.28 20.37
C GLY A 202 5.09 -23.92 21.68
N ILE A 203 6.39 -23.81 21.95
CA ILE A 203 6.99 -24.39 23.15
C ILE A 203 6.59 -23.58 24.37
N GLN A 204 5.93 -24.21 25.34
CA GLN A 204 5.52 -23.54 26.57
C GLN A 204 6.69 -22.91 27.32
N GLY A 205 6.60 -21.61 27.59
CA GLY A 205 7.67 -20.84 28.22
C GLY A 205 8.90 -20.58 27.32
N GLY A 206 8.76 -20.85 26.02
CA GLY A 206 9.78 -20.56 25.00
C GLY A 206 9.92 -19.07 24.68
N THR A 207 10.76 -18.77 23.69
CA THR A 207 10.98 -17.41 23.20
C THR A 207 9.71 -16.85 22.57
N PRO A 208 9.21 -15.67 22.99
CA PRO A 208 8.02 -15.06 22.41
C PRO A 208 8.16 -14.80 20.90
N THR A 209 7.06 -14.95 20.18
CA THR A 209 6.91 -14.64 18.75
C THR A 209 5.79 -13.62 18.51
N CYS A 210 5.59 -13.22 17.29
CA CYS A 210 4.46 -12.40 16.86
C CYS A 210 4.32 -11.09 17.66
N VAL A 211 3.13 -10.72 18.12
CA VAL A 211 2.88 -9.44 18.80
C VAL A 211 3.66 -9.33 20.11
N ASP A 212 3.80 -10.42 20.89
CA ASP A 212 4.59 -10.40 22.12
C ASP A 212 6.09 -10.21 21.87
N TYR A 213 6.60 -10.71 20.74
CA TYR A 213 7.95 -10.41 20.31
C TYR A 213 8.12 -8.92 19.98
N LEU A 214 7.20 -8.33 19.21
CA LEU A 214 7.25 -6.92 18.83
C LEU A 214 7.23 -5.98 20.06
N LYS A 215 6.39 -6.29 21.06
CA LYS A 215 6.40 -5.58 22.36
C LYS A 215 7.77 -5.64 23.02
N LYS A 216 8.39 -6.80 23.01
CA LYS A 216 9.71 -7.01 23.61
C LYS A 216 10.82 -6.32 22.81
N LEU A 217 10.73 -6.31 21.48
CA LEU A 217 11.68 -5.64 20.60
C LEU A 217 11.61 -4.11 20.78
N GLY A 218 10.43 -3.55 21.03
CA GLY A 218 10.23 -2.14 21.33
C GLY A 218 9.93 -1.27 20.09
N VAL A 219 9.47 -1.87 18.99
CA VAL A 219 8.99 -1.11 17.82
C VAL A 219 7.73 -0.34 18.16
N LYS A 220 7.57 0.85 17.59
CA LYS A 220 6.40 1.70 17.83
C LYS A 220 5.32 1.54 16.76
N TYR A 221 5.68 1.16 15.55
CA TYR A 221 4.75 0.99 14.44
C TYR A 221 5.06 -0.28 13.64
N VAL A 222 4.01 -0.94 13.21
CA VAL A 222 4.09 -1.98 12.17
C VAL A 222 3.52 -1.41 10.89
N GLN A 223 4.34 -1.34 9.84
CA GLN A 223 3.85 -1.13 8.48
C GLN A 223 3.41 -2.47 7.92
N ILE A 224 2.13 -2.59 7.62
CA ILE A 224 1.58 -3.79 7.01
C ILE A 224 1.49 -3.57 5.49
N MET A 225 2.17 -4.43 4.73
CA MET A 225 2.10 -4.47 3.27
C MET A 225 0.64 -4.58 2.81
N PRO A 226 0.29 -4.29 1.55
CA PRO A 226 -1.08 -4.08 1.15
C PRO A 226 -2.04 -5.15 1.65
N PHE A 227 -3.11 -4.72 2.31
CA PHE A 227 -4.16 -5.58 2.83
C PHE A 227 -5.58 -5.11 2.44
N CYS A 228 -5.69 -4.19 1.49
CA CYS A 228 -6.92 -4.00 0.73
C CYS A 228 -7.05 -5.10 -0.33
N ASP A 229 -8.28 -5.33 -0.79
CA ASP A 229 -8.65 -6.37 -1.74
C ASP A 229 -7.81 -6.29 -3.03
N PHE A 230 -7.06 -7.36 -3.34
CA PHE A 230 -6.13 -7.45 -4.47
C PHE A 230 -6.39 -8.69 -5.34
N GLY A 231 -5.91 -8.67 -6.60
CA GLY A 231 -6.38 -9.59 -7.65
C GLY A 231 -5.61 -10.88 -7.83
N SER A 232 -4.36 -10.99 -7.36
CA SER A 232 -3.47 -12.10 -7.70
C SER A 232 -3.67 -13.38 -6.88
N VAL A 233 -4.51 -13.36 -5.85
CA VAL A 233 -4.85 -14.53 -5.03
C VAL A 233 -6.32 -14.88 -5.25
N ASP A 234 -6.60 -16.13 -5.62
CA ASP A 234 -7.96 -16.64 -5.71
C ASP A 234 -8.47 -17.04 -4.31
N GLU A 235 -9.28 -16.17 -3.72
CA GLU A 235 -9.80 -16.32 -2.35
C GLU A 235 -10.68 -17.55 -2.17
N SER A 236 -11.21 -18.13 -3.27
CA SER A 236 -12.04 -19.34 -3.24
C SER A 236 -11.23 -20.64 -3.05
N LYS A 237 -9.91 -20.56 -3.15
CA LYS A 237 -8.99 -21.69 -3.08
C LYS A 237 -8.17 -21.69 -1.79
N ASP A 238 -7.39 -22.76 -1.61
CA ASP A 238 -6.45 -22.83 -0.49
C ASP A 238 -5.41 -21.71 -0.58
N ILE A 239 -5.52 -20.75 0.32
CA ILE A 239 -4.62 -19.60 0.39
C ILE A 239 -3.19 -19.98 0.77
N MET A 240 -2.99 -21.12 1.47
CA MET A 240 -1.64 -21.55 1.86
C MET A 240 -0.81 -22.03 0.66
N SER A 241 -1.46 -22.37 -0.47
CA SER A 241 -0.81 -22.74 -1.72
C SER A 241 -0.53 -21.53 -2.64
N GLN A 242 -0.92 -20.33 -2.24
CA GLN A 242 -0.82 -19.10 -3.03
C GLN A 242 -0.07 -18.02 -2.26
N TYR A 243 0.55 -17.11 -2.98
CA TYR A 243 1.24 -15.96 -2.39
C TYR A 243 1.32 -14.80 -3.36
N ASN A 244 1.09 -13.61 -2.86
CA ASN A 244 1.42 -12.35 -3.49
C ASN A 244 1.67 -11.29 -2.41
N TRP A 245 2.47 -10.26 -2.73
CA TRP A 245 2.65 -9.13 -1.81
C TRP A 245 1.42 -8.24 -1.68
N GLY A 246 0.51 -8.26 -2.69
CA GLY A 246 -0.73 -7.49 -2.69
C GLY A 246 -0.67 -6.12 -3.39
N TYR A 247 0.38 -5.84 -4.16
CA TYR A 247 0.49 -4.57 -4.93
C TYR A 247 -0.29 -4.61 -6.25
N ASP A 248 -1.44 -5.22 -6.27
CA ASP A 248 -2.34 -5.35 -7.42
C ASP A 248 -3.81 -5.11 -7.02
N PRO A 249 -4.14 -3.87 -6.58
CA PRO A 249 -5.41 -3.54 -5.95
C PRO A 249 -6.60 -3.65 -6.90
N VAL A 250 -7.72 -4.18 -6.37
CA VAL A 250 -9.02 -4.29 -7.04
C VAL A 250 -10.04 -3.37 -6.36
N ASN A 251 -10.30 -3.54 -5.06
CA ASN A 251 -11.21 -2.72 -4.27
C ASN A 251 -10.48 -2.06 -3.10
N TYR A 252 -10.11 -0.81 -3.26
CA TYR A 252 -9.22 -0.07 -2.34
C TYR A 252 -9.77 0.15 -0.93
N ASN A 253 -11.11 0.11 -0.74
CA ASN A 253 -11.74 0.36 0.56
C ASN A 253 -12.27 -0.92 1.22
N CYS A 254 -11.95 -2.09 0.67
CA CYS A 254 -12.31 -3.40 1.22
C CYS A 254 -11.06 -4.10 1.75
N PRO A 255 -11.06 -4.70 2.94
CA PRO A 255 -9.98 -5.58 3.38
C PRO A 255 -9.86 -6.83 2.50
N GLU A 256 -8.66 -7.35 2.36
CA GLU A 256 -8.33 -8.56 1.60
C GLU A 256 -9.01 -9.80 2.20
N GLY A 257 -9.68 -10.58 1.35
CA GLY A 257 -10.43 -11.75 1.79
C GLY A 257 -9.56 -12.96 2.10
N SER A 258 -8.43 -13.14 1.43
CA SER A 258 -7.51 -14.25 1.69
C SER A 258 -6.87 -14.18 3.08
N TYR A 259 -6.84 -13.00 3.70
CA TYR A 259 -6.38 -12.80 5.06
C TYR A 259 -7.48 -13.02 6.12
N SER A 260 -8.73 -13.25 5.70
CA SER A 260 -9.84 -13.55 6.61
C SER A 260 -10.09 -15.07 6.76
N THR A 261 -10.86 -15.44 7.77
CA THR A 261 -11.28 -16.84 7.95
C THR A 261 -12.43 -17.23 7.03
N ASN A 262 -13.17 -16.25 6.49
CA ASN A 262 -14.25 -16.47 5.52
C ASN A 262 -14.24 -15.36 4.43
N PRO A 263 -13.65 -15.61 3.26
CA PRO A 263 -13.59 -14.62 2.18
C PRO A 263 -14.96 -14.34 1.52
N TYR A 264 -15.94 -15.22 1.69
CA TYR A 264 -17.28 -15.08 1.09
C TYR A 264 -18.14 -14.04 1.79
N ASP A 265 -17.87 -13.71 3.05
CA ASP A 265 -18.62 -12.72 3.83
C ASP A 265 -17.79 -11.45 4.06
N GLY A 266 -18.18 -10.37 3.40
CA GLY A 266 -17.52 -9.07 3.56
C GLY A 266 -17.52 -8.53 5.00
N ASN A 267 -18.47 -8.92 5.85
CA ASN A 267 -18.47 -8.52 7.27
C ASN A 267 -17.33 -9.19 8.05
N VAL A 268 -17.02 -10.46 7.73
CA VAL A 268 -15.97 -11.22 8.44
C VAL A 268 -14.61 -10.60 8.17
N ARG A 269 -14.28 -10.31 6.89
CA ARG A 269 -12.98 -9.68 6.55
C ARG A 269 -12.79 -8.31 7.20
N ILE A 270 -13.85 -7.50 7.29
CA ILE A 270 -13.82 -6.20 7.96
C ILE A 270 -13.58 -6.36 9.47
N LYS A 271 -14.36 -7.25 10.11
CA LYS A 271 -14.24 -7.47 11.55
C LYS A 271 -12.86 -7.98 11.96
N GLU A 272 -12.33 -8.96 11.23
CA GLU A 272 -11.03 -9.55 11.52
C GLU A 272 -9.88 -8.58 11.25
N CYS A 273 -9.97 -7.74 10.21
CA CYS A 273 -9.03 -6.64 9.98
C CYS A 273 -9.03 -5.65 11.16
N LYS A 274 -10.22 -5.24 11.65
CA LYS A 274 -10.32 -4.39 12.85
C LYS A 274 -9.77 -5.07 14.11
N GLN A 275 -9.95 -6.38 14.28
CA GLN A 275 -9.38 -7.13 15.40
C GLN A 275 -7.85 -7.15 15.36
N MET A 276 -7.24 -7.30 14.18
CA MET A 276 -5.80 -7.18 13.99
C MET A 276 -5.30 -5.81 14.47
N ILE A 277 -5.92 -4.74 14.01
CA ILE A 277 -5.54 -3.36 14.37
C ILE A 277 -5.70 -3.12 15.87
N GLN A 278 -6.84 -3.50 16.44
CA GLN A 278 -7.10 -3.38 17.87
C GLN A 278 -6.08 -4.16 18.73
N ALA A 279 -5.68 -5.35 18.30
CA ALA A 279 -4.67 -6.15 19.00
C ALA A 279 -3.30 -5.46 19.02
N LEU A 280 -2.90 -4.82 17.90
CA LEU A 280 -1.67 -4.02 17.83
C LEU A 280 -1.78 -2.77 18.72
N HIS A 281 -2.90 -2.05 18.69
CA HIS A 281 -3.14 -0.89 19.56
C HIS A 281 -3.11 -1.27 21.05
N ASN A 282 -3.74 -2.39 21.42
CA ASN A 282 -3.67 -2.93 22.79
C ASN A 282 -2.24 -3.28 23.23
N ALA A 283 -1.37 -3.60 22.27
CA ALA A 283 0.05 -3.81 22.52
C ALA A 283 0.86 -2.50 22.57
N GLY A 284 0.23 -1.34 22.32
CA GLY A 284 0.89 -0.04 22.22
C GLY A 284 1.63 0.19 20.91
N ILE A 285 1.27 -0.54 19.85
CA ILE A 285 1.91 -0.53 18.53
C ILE A 285 0.94 0.08 17.52
N GLY A 286 1.35 1.15 16.85
CA GLY A 286 0.58 1.78 15.78
C GLY A 286 0.63 1.00 14.47
N VAL A 287 -0.38 1.20 13.62
CA VAL A 287 -0.51 0.54 12.33
C VAL A 287 -0.34 1.53 11.19
N ILE A 288 0.64 1.28 10.32
CA ILE A 288 0.82 1.99 9.07
C ILE A 288 0.31 1.09 7.94
N MET A 289 -0.65 1.60 7.17
CA MET A 289 -1.20 0.90 6.01
C MET A 289 -0.41 1.25 4.76
N ASP A 290 0.02 0.22 4.04
CA ASP A 290 0.60 0.38 2.71
C ASP A 290 -0.53 0.52 1.67
N VAL A 291 -0.55 1.64 0.93
CA VAL A 291 -1.62 1.98 -0.01
C VAL A 291 -1.09 2.13 -1.43
N VAL A 292 -1.81 1.55 -2.38
CA VAL A 292 -1.40 1.43 -3.79
C VAL A 292 -2.38 2.17 -4.69
N TYR A 293 -2.34 3.52 -4.67
CA TYR A 293 -3.23 4.31 -5.52
C TYR A 293 -2.66 4.61 -6.91
N ASN A 294 -1.41 4.31 -7.16
CA ASN A 294 -0.70 4.66 -8.40
C ASN A 294 -1.14 3.85 -9.63
N HIS A 295 -1.72 2.67 -9.45
CA HIS A 295 -2.24 1.81 -10.52
C HIS A 295 -3.38 0.91 -10.02
N THR A 296 -4.02 0.18 -10.92
CA THR A 296 -4.99 -0.88 -10.64
C THR A 296 -4.46 -2.23 -11.13
N TYR A 297 -4.92 -3.33 -10.55
CA TYR A 297 -4.56 -4.70 -10.95
C TYR A 297 -4.65 -4.91 -12.46
N SER A 298 -5.70 -4.40 -13.07
CA SER A 298 -5.85 -4.41 -14.53
C SER A 298 -6.61 -3.19 -15.01
N THR A 299 -6.57 -2.94 -16.32
CA THR A 299 -7.40 -1.89 -16.95
C THR A 299 -8.88 -2.28 -17.05
N ASP A 300 -9.24 -3.54 -16.82
CA ASP A 300 -10.63 -3.96 -16.55
C ASP A 300 -10.94 -3.75 -15.05
N SER A 301 -11.20 -2.52 -14.69
CA SER A 301 -11.36 -2.07 -13.30
C SER A 301 -12.68 -1.34 -13.10
N VAL A 302 -13.09 -1.21 -11.84
CA VAL A 302 -14.28 -0.41 -11.48
C VAL A 302 -14.18 1.03 -11.97
N PHE A 303 -12.99 1.60 -12.03
CA PHE A 303 -12.76 2.95 -12.55
C PHE A 303 -12.99 3.04 -14.05
N GLN A 304 -12.34 2.18 -14.82
CA GLN A 304 -12.44 2.17 -16.28
C GLN A 304 -13.85 1.82 -16.75
N ASN A 305 -14.48 0.87 -16.08
CA ASN A 305 -15.84 0.42 -16.42
C ASN A 305 -16.91 1.47 -16.09
N THR A 306 -16.68 2.30 -15.09
CA THR A 306 -17.59 3.37 -14.68
C THR A 306 -17.42 4.62 -15.55
N VAL A 307 -16.19 5.15 -15.67
CA VAL A 307 -15.87 6.36 -16.46
C VAL A 307 -14.63 6.12 -17.31
N PRO A 308 -14.78 5.59 -18.52
CA PRO A 308 -13.65 5.21 -19.37
C PRO A 308 -12.65 6.34 -19.58
N ASN A 309 -11.34 6.03 -19.40
CA ASN A 309 -10.19 6.90 -19.66
C ASN A 309 -10.12 8.18 -18.82
N TYR A 310 -10.91 8.30 -17.77
CA TYR A 310 -10.87 9.47 -16.89
C TYR A 310 -9.95 9.28 -15.68
N TYR A 311 -10.00 8.12 -15.05
CA TYR A 311 -9.23 7.86 -13.83
C TYR A 311 -7.77 7.48 -14.10
N TYR A 312 -7.40 7.35 -15.37
CA TYR A 312 -6.07 6.94 -15.81
C TYR A 312 -5.39 8.01 -16.66
N ARG A 313 -4.07 8.02 -16.60
CA ARG A 313 -3.24 8.77 -17.54
C ARG A 313 -3.18 8.04 -18.87
N MET A 314 -3.47 8.76 -19.94
CA MET A 314 -3.55 8.20 -21.29
C MET A 314 -2.48 8.83 -22.18
N ASN A 315 -1.77 7.99 -22.91
CA ASN A 315 -0.87 8.44 -23.97
C ASN A 315 -1.68 9.02 -25.14
N GLU A 316 -1.04 9.85 -25.97
CA GLU A 316 -1.68 10.47 -27.13
C GLU A 316 -2.23 9.46 -28.16
N ASP A 317 -1.70 8.24 -28.19
CA ASP A 317 -2.15 7.18 -29.10
C ASP A 317 -3.33 6.37 -28.55
N GLY A 318 -3.80 6.69 -27.34
CA GLY A 318 -4.92 6.04 -26.67
C GLY A 318 -4.56 4.83 -25.83
N THR A 319 -3.27 4.54 -25.66
CA THR A 319 -2.80 3.53 -24.70
C THR A 319 -2.70 4.11 -23.29
N PHE A 320 -2.73 3.25 -22.27
CA PHE A 320 -2.52 3.68 -20.89
C PHE A 320 -1.04 4.05 -20.68
N SER A 321 -0.77 5.10 -19.89
CA SER A 321 0.56 5.36 -19.35
C SER A 321 0.97 4.22 -18.45
N ASN A 322 2.27 3.90 -18.39
CA ASN A 322 2.79 2.75 -17.65
C ASN A 322 4.11 3.09 -16.93
N GLY A 323 4.12 4.20 -16.20
CA GLY A 323 5.25 4.58 -15.33
C GLY A 323 5.39 3.65 -14.13
N SER A 324 4.28 3.06 -13.66
CA SER A 324 4.26 2.05 -12.61
C SER A 324 4.92 0.73 -13.00
N GLY A 325 4.99 0.42 -14.31
CA GLY A 325 5.40 -0.90 -14.79
C GLY A 325 4.30 -1.97 -14.66
N CYS A 326 3.09 -1.61 -14.16
CA CYS A 326 1.97 -2.51 -13.91
C CYS A 326 0.87 -2.44 -15.00
N GLY A 327 1.16 -1.78 -16.13
CA GLY A 327 0.26 -1.71 -17.28
C GLY A 327 -0.67 -0.50 -17.30
N ASN A 328 -0.74 0.28 -16.23
CA ASN A 328 -1.53 1.50 -16.14
C ASN A 328 -1.03 2.43 -15.04
N ASP A 329 -1.29 3.73 -15.18
CA ASP A 329 -1.07 4.76 -14.16
C ASP A 329 -2.38 5.48 -13.90
N THR A 330 -2.75 5.68 -12.64
CA THR A 330 -3.90 6.50 -12.26
C THR A 330 -3.58 7.99 -12.34
N ALA A 331 -4.59 8.82 -12.59
CA ALA A 331 -4.46 10.26 -12.75
C ALA A 331 -4.85 11.00 -11.47
N SER A 332 -3.92 11.14 -10.52
CA SER A 332 -4.19 11.81 -9.24
C SER A 332 -4.52 13.30 -9.39
N GLU A 333 -4.08 13.93 -10.46
CA GLU A 333 -4.38 15.30 -10.84
C GLU A 333 -5.86 15.52 -11.23
N HIS A 334 -6.60 14.49 -11.64
CA HIS A 334 -8.01 14.58 -11.97
C HIS A 334 -8.88 14.66 -10.71
N LYS A 335 -9.83 15.60 -10.67
CA LYS A 335 -10.57 15.97 -9.45
C LYS A 335 -11.28 14.80 -8.77
N MET A 336 -11.89 13.88 -9.52
CA MET A 336 -12.63 12.79 -8.91
C MET A 336 -11.72 11.66 -8.45
N PHE A 337 -10.50 11.48 -9.02
CA PHE A 337 -9.54 10.55 -8.47
C PHE A 337 -8.84 11.12 -7.23
N ARG A 338 -8.47 12.41 -7.27
CA ARG A 338 -8.00 13.14 -6.09
C ARG A 338 -8.99 13.04 -4.94
N LYS A 339 -10.29 13.32 -5.22
CA LYS A 339 -11.35 13.16 -4.23
C LYS A 339 -11.40 11.73 -3.69
N TYR A 340 -11.30 10.74 -4.58
CA TYR A 340 -11.31 9.33 -4.20
C TYR A 340 -10.17 9.00 -3.22
N MET A 341 -8.94 9.43 -3.52
CA MET A 341 -7.79 9.22 -2.63
C MET A 341 -8.01 9.85 -1.26
N ILE A 342 -8.51 11.10 -1.22
CA ILE A 342 -8.81 11.81 0.04
C ILE A 342 -9.89 11.06 0.83
N ASP A 343 -10.99 10.68 0.18
CA ASP A 343 -12.10 9.98 0.83
C ASP A 343 -11.67 8.61 1.36
N SER A 344 -10.89 7.87 0.58
CA SER A 344 -10.38 6.54 0.93
C SER A 344 -9.42 6.59 2.12
N ILE A 345 -8.42 7.47 2.10
CA ILE A 345 -7.45 7.63 3.21
C ILE A 345 -8.17 8.06 4.50
N THR A 346 -9.09 9.03 4.40
CA THR A 346 -9.85 9.46 5.58
C THR A 346 -10.82 8.40 6.09
N TYR A 347 -11.34 7.55 5.22
CA TYR A 347 -12.15 6.38 5.60
C TYR A 347 -11.32 5.37 6.40
N TRP A 348 -10.15 4.95 5.91
CA TRP A 348 -9.26 4.04 6.62
C TRP A 348 -8.82 4.60 7.98
N ALA A 349 -8.46 5.88 8.02
CA ALA A 349 -8.09 6.54 9.27
C ALA A 349 -9.22 6.57 10.30
N LYS A 350 -10.49 6.76 9.87
CA LYS A 350 -11.64 6.87 10.77
C LYS A 350 -12.28 5.53 11.13
N GLU A 351 -12.44 4.67 10.14
CA GLU A 351 -13.20 3.43 10.31
C GLU A 351 -12.35 2.30 10.89
N TYR A 352 -11.04 2.30 10.54
CA TYR A 352 -10.10 1.28 10.98
C TYR A 352 -9.03 1.83 11.95
N HIS A 353 -9.12 3.10 12.32
CA HIS A 353 -8.17 3.77 13.21
C HIS A 353 -6.70 3.64 12.76
N ILE A 354 -6.44 3.68 11.46
CA ILE A 354 -5.09 3.60 10.91
C ILE A 354 -4.25 4.81 11.35
N ASP A 355 -3.04 4.55 11.87
CA ASP A 355 -2.13 5.55 12.46
C ASP A 355 -1.13 6.15 11.47
N GLY A 356 -1.01 5.55 10.30
CA GLY A 356 -0.14 6.06 9.24
C GLY A 356 -0.40 5.42 7.89
N PHE A 357 0.14 6.04 6.85
CA PHE A 357 0.02 5.58 5.46
C PHE A 357 1.37 5.63 4.76
N ARG A 358 1.75 4.53 4.13
CA ARG A 358 2.85 4.45 3.17
C ARG A 358 2.27 4.41 1.77
N PHE A 359 2.66 5.34 0.91
CA PHE A 359 2.23 5.40 -0.48
C PHE A 359 3.21 4.66 -1.38
N ASP A 360 2.76 3.55 -1.93
CA ASP A 360 3.45 2.85 -2.99
C ASP A 360 3.65 3.78 -4.20
N LEU A 361 4.85 3.77 -4.78
CA LEU A 361 5.23 4.60 -5.92
C LEU A 361 4.69 6.05 -5.80
N MET A 362 4.87 6.67 -4.63
CA MET A 362 4.38 8.02 -4.32
C MET A 362 4.74 9.04 -5.39
N GLY A 363 5.89 8.86 -6.05
CA GLY A 363 6.37 9.71 -7.12
C GLY A 363 5.49 9.72 -8.38
N LEU A 364 4.54 8.80 -8.49
CA LEU A 364 3.49 8.80 -9.54
C LEU A 364 2.24 9.60 -9.16
N HIS A 365 2.17 10.17 -7.97
CA HIS A 365 1.11 11.11 -7.59
C HIS A 365 1.59 12.55 -7.70
N ASP A 366 0.67 13.48 -7.81
CA ASP A 366 0.99 14.90 -7.86
C ASP A 366 1.07 15.52 -6.45
N VAL A 367 1.90 16.57 -6.34
CA VAL A 367 2.16 17.31 -5.10
C VAL A 367 0.87 17.88 -4.50
N GLU A 368 -0.02 18.43 -5.34
CA GLU A 368 -1.26 19.05 -4.88
C GLU A 368 -2.19 18.01 -4.22
N THR A 369 -2.32 16.83 -4.83
CA THR A 369 -3.13 15.74 -4.28
C THR A 369 -2.61 15.27 -2.94
N LEU A 370 -1.30 15.00 -2.81
CA LEU A 370 -0.73 14.54 -1.55
C LEU A 370 -0.82 15.60 -0.44
N ASN A 371 -0.63 16.87 -0.77
CA ASN A 371 -0.84 17.96 0.19
C ASN A 371 -2.31 18.04 0.63
N GLN A 372 -3.28 17.87 -0.28
CA GLN A 372 -4.70 17.85 0.08
C GLN A 372 -5.09 16.60 0.91
N VAL A 373 -4.49 15.44 0.65
CA VAL A 373 -4.63 14.25 1.50
C VAL A 373 -4.13 14.56 2.91
N ARG A 374 -2.94 15.16 3.04
CA ARG A 374 -2.37 15.56 4.35
C ARG A 374 -3.29 16.55 5.07
N ASP A 375 -3.78 17.57 4.37
CA ASP A 375 -4.71 18.56 4.91
C ASP A 375 -6.04 17.95 5.40
N ALA A 376 -6.52 16.92 4.71
CA ALA A 376 -7.73 16.21 5.10
C ALA A 376 -7.49 15.36 6.35
N LEU A 377 -6.38 14.65 6.43
CA LEU A 377 -5.97 13.92 7.63
C LEU A 377 -5.82 14.87 8.83
N ASP A 378 -5.18 16.01 8.65
CA ASP A 378 -4.95 16.99 9.71
C ASP A 378 -6.23 17.46 10.40
N LYS A 379 -7.34 17.51 9.67
CA LYS A 379 -8.65 17.94 10.16
C LYS A 379 -9.41 16.87 10.94
N LEU A 380 -8.92 15.63 10.94
CA LEU A 380 -9.56 14.56 11.71
C LEU A 380 -9.40 14.78 13.21
N TYR A 381 -10.40 14.33 13.97
CA TYR A 381 -10.40 14.33 15.44
C TYR A 381 -10.05 15.71 16.04
N ASP A 382 -10.75 16.74 15.59
CA ASP A 382 -10.57 18.13 16.03
C ASP A 382 -9.14 18.67 15.90
N ASN A 383 -8.45 18.24 14.85
CA ASN A 383 -7.06 18.57 14.52
C ASN A 383 -6.01 18.09 15.54
N SER A 384 -6.35 17.15 16.40
CA SER A 384 -5.41 16.64 17.42
C SER A 384 -4.67 15.40 16.96
N ILE A 385 -5.38 14.28 16.79
CA ILE A 385 -4.82 12.99 16.35
C ILE A 385 -4.45 13.06 14.87
N GLY A 386 -5.30 13.67 14.04
CA GLY A 386 -5.07 13.74 12.59
C GLY A 386 -3.70 14.28 12.18
N LYS A 387 -3.19 15.28 12.91
CA LYS A 387 -1.84 15.84 12.70
C LYS A 387 -0.71 14.87 13.02
N LYS A 388 -0.98 13.83 13.81
CA LYS A 388 0.01 12.83 14.24
C LYS A 388 -0.02 11.57 13.40
N ILE A 389 -1.01 11.41 12.50
CA ILE A 389 -1.05 10.31 11.53
C ILE A 389 0.17 10.43 10.63
N ILE A 390 0.98 9.38 10.58
CA ILE A 390 2.23 9.35 9.79
C ILE A 390 1.89 9.23 8.31
N MET A 391 2.66 9.91 7.44
CA MET A 391 2.50 9.84 6.00
C MET A 391 3.86 9.88 5.32
N TYR A 392 4.17 8.88 4.51
CA TYR A 392 5.36 8.83 3.67
C TYR A 392 5.16 7.88 2.49
N GLY A 393 6.12 7.82 1.58
CA GLY A 393 6.05 6.90 0.45
C GLY A 393 7.32 6.86 -0.39
N GLU A 394 7.23 6.18 -1.51
CA GLU A 394 8.32 6.03 -2.47
C GLU A 394 8.28 7.16 -3.50
N ALA A 395 9.13 8.16 -3.29
CA ALA A 395 9.19 9.35 -4.14
C ALA A 395 10.14 9.17 -5.35
N TRP A 396 10.06 8.03 -6.03
CA TRP A 396 10.90 7.76 -7.20
C TRP A 396 10.52 8.65 -8.38
N ASN A 397 11.50 9.02 -9.20
CA ASN A 397 11.25 9.76 -10.43
C ASN A 397 10.95 8.76 -11.57
N MET A 398 9.68 8.63 -11.94
CA MET A 398 9.21 7.70 -12.96
C MET A 398 8.50 8.44 -14.10
N PRO A 399 8.72 8.02 -15.37
CA PRO A 399 8.05 8.63 -16.50
C PRO A 399 6.56 8.26 -16.52
N THR A 400 5.68 9.25 -16.63
CA THR A 400 4.23 9.06 -16.73
C THR A 400 3.60 10.18 -17.57
N ALA A 401 2.52 9.89 -18.28
CA ALA A 401 1.79 10.84 -19.12
C ALA A 401 0.82 11.69 -18.29
N CYS A 402 1.33 12.52 -17.39
CA CYS A 402 0.51 13.46 -16.61
C CYS A 402 0.08 14.68 -17.43
N ASP A 403 -0.96 15.37 -16.97
CA ASP A 403 -1.44 16.62 -17.55
C ASP A 403 -0.38 17.72 -17.50
N GLU A 404 -0.39 18.61 -18.50
CA GLU A 404 0.56 19.73 -18.57
C GLU A 404 0.50 20.61 -17.31
N GLY A 405 1.67 20.91 -16.75
CA GLY A 405 1.79 21.69 -15.51
C GLY A 405 1.66 20.91 -14.22
N THR A 406 1.41 19.60 -14.27
CA THR A 406 1.37 18.73 -13.08
C THR A 406 2.77 18.59 -12.48
N VAL A 407 2.89 18.83 -11.17
CA VAL A 407 4.14 18.63 -10.44
C VAL A 407 4.08 17.30 -9.69
N MET A 408 4.93 16.37 -10.09
CA MET A 408 4.96 15.02 -9.49
C MET A 408 5.69 15.03 -8.14
N ALA A 409 5.22 14.22 -7.21
CA ALA A 409 5.75 14.13 -5.84
C ALA A 409 6.99 13.22 -5.74
N ASN A 410 7.94 13.39 -6.65
CA ASN A 410 9.23 12.70 -6.61
C ASN A 410 10.22 13.44 -5.68
N GLN A 411 11.36 12.79 -5.38
CA GLN A 411 12.38 13.36 -4.49
C GLN A 411 12.82 14.77 -4.90
N GLY A 412 12.91 15.06 -6.21
CA GLY A 412 13.28 16.39 -6.72
C GLY A 412 12.30 17.49 -6.34
N ASN A 413 11.06 17.15 -6.07
CA ASN A 413 9.97 18.07 -5.71
C ASN A 413 9.55 17.95 -4.24
N LEU A 414 10.22 17.13 -3.43
CA LEU A 414 9.79 16.82 -2.06
C LEU A 414 9.66 18.06 -1.18
N LYS A 415 10.50 19.07 -1.40
CA LYS A 415 10.42 20.35 -0.68
C LYS A 415 9.12 21.14 -0.93
N GLN A 416 8.31 20.75 -1.92
CA GLN A 416 6.98 21.33 -2.17
C GLN A 416 5.85 20.57 -1.45
N LEU A 417 6.16 19.41 -0.89
CA LEU A 417 5.25 18.69 -0.02
C LEU A 417 5.25 19.28 1.39
N ASN A 418 4.16 19.06 2.12
CA ASN A 418 4.08 19.37 3.54
C ASN A 418 5.22 18.65 4.30
N ASP A 419 5.87 19.32 5.26
CA ASP A 419 7.00 18.79 6.03
C ASP A 419 6.69 17.51 6.82
N ARG A 420 5.42 17.09 6.88
CA ARG A 420 4.96 15.83 7.48
C ARG A 420 4.63 14.75 6.46
N ILE A 421 5.08 14.92 5.21
CA ILE A 421 5.04 13.88 4.17
C ILE A 421 6.47 13.47 3.89
N GLY A 422 6.82 12.25 4.26
CA GLY A 422 8.17 11.71 4.12
C GLY A 422 8.39 10.90 2.85
N ALA A 423 9.65 10.57 2.58
CA ALA A 423 10.03 9.69 1.49
C ALA A 423 11.19 8.76 1.90
N PHE A 424 11.23 7.58 1.31
CA PHE A 424 12.34 6.65 1.47
C PHE A 424 13.65 7.24 0.95
N ASP A 425 14.73 7.09 1.72
CA ASP A 425 16.07 7.56 1.38
C ASP A 425 16.92 6.44 0.77
N ASP A 426 16.92 6.34 -0.55
CA ASP A 426 17.78 5.41 -1.29
C ASP A 426 19.28 5.75 -1.16
N THR A 427 19.61 7.02 -0.92
CA THR A 427 21.00 7.47 -0.75
C THR A 427 21.64 6.80 0.48
N ILE A 428 20.95 6.79 1.63
CA ILE A 428 21.48 6.14 2.84
C ILE A 428 21.45 4.62 2.70
N ARG A 429 20.39 4.05 2.15
CA ARG A 429 20.28 2.61 1.89
C ARG A 429 21.49 2.10 1.10
N ASP A 430 21.80 2.74 -0.04
CA ASP A 430 22.88 2.34 -0.92
C ASP A 430 24.26 2.71 -0.35
N ALA A 431 24.34 3.73 0.51
CA ALA A 431 25.57 4.07 1.22
C ALA A 431 25.90 3.07 2.34
N ILE A 432 24.90 2.45 2.94
CA ILE A 432 25.10 1.39 3.96
C ILE A 432 25.62 0.11 3.31
N LYS A 433 24.88 -0.45 2.35
CA LYS A 433 25.03 -1.85 1.89
C LYS A 433 25.41 -2.05 0.42
N GLY A 434 25.48 -0.98 -0.37
CA GLY A 434 25.62 -1.04 -1.84
C GLY A 434 24.28 -1.01 -2.56
N SER A 435 24.31 -1.12 -3.89
CA SER A 435 23.13 -1.08 -4.75
C SER A 435 22.15 -2.23 -4.46
N THR A 436 20.88 -2.05 -4.85
CA THR A 436 19.81 -3.02 -4.56
C THR A 436 19.99 -4.36 -5.26
N GLY A 437 20.45 -4.38 -6.51
CA GLY A 437 20.53 -5.60 -7.35
C GLY A 437 21.93 -6.08 -7.68
N GLY A 438 22.99 -5.41 -7.17
CA GLY A 438 24.39 -5.74 -7.46
C GLY A 438 25.06 -6.56 -6.36
N THR A 439 26.26 -7.09 -6.68
CA THR A 439 27.18 -7.69 -5.70
C THR A 439 28.18 -6.68 -5.12
N ASP A 440 28.01 -5.39 -5.42
CA ASP A 440 28.83 -4.31 -4.89
C ASP A 440 28.60 -4.14 -3.38
N GLY A 441 29.67 -3.82 -2.66
CA GLY A 441 29.63 -3.41 -1.26
C GLY A 441 29.58 -1.89 -1.11
N ALA A 442 29.39 -1.43 0.14
CA ALA A 442 29.48 -0.01 0.48
C ALA A 442 30.11 0.20 1.86
N PHE A 443 29.51 1.01 2.73
CA PHE A 443 30.19 1.38 3.98
C PHE A 443 30.42 0.21 4.92
N VAL A 444 29.44 -0.67 5.10
CA VAL A 444 29.56 -1.77 6.09
C VAL A 444 30.51 -2.88 5.64
N GLN A 445 30.72 -3.04 4.32
CA GLN A 445 31.66 -4.02 3.76
C GLN A 445 33.06 -3.42 3.56
N GLU A 446 33.19 -2.18 3.05
CA GLU A 446 34.43 -1.62 2.50
C GLU A 446 34.79 -0.24 3.07
N ALA A 447 33.99 0.31 3.99
CA ALA A 447 34.11 1.70 4.46
C ALA A 447 34.05 2.74 3.32
N SER A 448 33.38 2.43 2.21
CA SER A 448 33.18 3.31 1.05
C SER A 448 31.93 4.22 1.23
N LYS A 449 31.58 5.04 0.23
CA LYS A 449 30.36 5.86 0.20
C LYS A 449 30.18 6.83 1.39
N LYS A 450 31.23 7.23 2.08
CA LYS A 450 31.17 8.06 3.31
C LYS A 450 30.44 9.39 3.12
N SER A 451 30.57 10.04 1.96
CA SER A 451 29.90 11.31 1.67
C SER A 451 28.36 11.15 1.61
N ASN A 452 27.88 10.11 0.92
CA ASN A 452 26.46 9.81 0.83
C ASN A 452 25.89 9.39 2.19
N LEU A 453 26.65 8.59 2.94
CA LEU A 453 26.28 8.18 4.28
C LEU A 453 26.11 9.39 5.20
N LYS A 454 27.03 10.37 5.15
CA LYS A 454 26.94 11.59 5.96
C LYS A 454 25.68 12.40 5.66
N ILE A 455 25.28 12.52 4.38
CA ILE A 455 24.05 13.21 3.97
C ILE A 455 22.82 12.45 4.49
N GLY A 456 22.80 11.11 4.35
CA GLY A 456 21.70 10.27 4.83
C GLY A 456 21.55 10.30 6.36
N ILE A 457 22.66 10.27 7.12
CA ILE A 457 22.63 10.37 8.59
C ILE A 457 21.97 11.67 9.05
N SER A 458 22.08 12.76 8.30
CA SER A 458 21.41 14.03 8.60
C SER A 458 19.91 14.05 8.24
N GLY A 459 19.33 12.91 7.80
CA GLY A 459 17.94 12.83 7.35
C GLY A 459 17.66 13.69 6.12
N GLN A 460 18.62 13.77 5.18
CA GLN A 460 18.53 14.56 3.95
C GLN A 460 18.21 16.04 4.16
N SER A 461 18.36 16.56 5.37
CA SER A 461 18.03 17.94 5.73
C SER A 461 19.21 18.90 5.64
N ASP A 462 20.35 18.46 5.11
CA ASP A 462 21.48 19.34 4.77
C ASP A 462 21.04 20.39 3.73
N ARG A 463 21.19 21.67 4.07
CA ARG A 463 20.72 22.78 3.23
C ARG A 463 21.40 22.85 1.86
N THR A 464 22.56 22.22 1.70
CA THR A 464 23.37 22.30 0.49
C THR A 464 23.17 21.13 -0.45
N SER A 465 22.87 19.93 0.07
CA SER A 465 22.86 18.69 -0.69
C SER A 465 21.64 17.78 -0.45
N GLY A 466 20.88 18.04 0.62
CA GLY A 466 19.69 17.24 0.95
C GLY A 466 18.45 17.67 0.16
N TRP A 467 17.56 16.70 -0.06
CA TRP A 467 16.28 16.92 -0.75
C TRP A 467 15.10 17.18 0.21
N ALA A 468 15.28 17.06 1.52
CA ALA A 468 14.26 17.32 2.53
C ALA A 468 14.37 18.74 3.12
N ASN A 469 13.26 19.30 3.60
CA ASN A 469 13.24 20.52 4.41
C ASN A 469 13.62 20.24 5.86
N VAL A 470 13.14 19.10 6.38
CA VAL A 470 13.28 18.68 7.79
C VAL A 470 13.47 17.17 7.86
N PRO A 471 14.10 16.62 8.92
CA PRO A 471 14.34 15.19 9.07
C PRO A 471 13.06 14.32 9.07
N SER A 472 11.91 14.87 9.46
CA SER A 472 10.62 14.14 9.41
C SER A 472 10.17 13.77 7.99
N GLN A 473 10.77 14.36 6.96
CA GLN A 473 10.55 13.99 5.56
C GLN A 473 11.44 12.84 5.07
N CYS A 474 12.29 12.27 5.92
CA CYS A 474 13.22 11.21 5.53
C CYS A 474 12.89 9.90 6.24
N VAL A 475 12.70 8.81 5.48
CA VAL A 475 12.64 7.44 6.00
C VAL A 475 14.00 6.79 5.82
N THR A 476 14.67 6.50 6.94
CA THR A 476 16.03 5.96 6.98
C THR A 476 15.98 4.45 7.13
N TYR A 477 16.56 3.70 6.20
CA TYR A 477 16.46 2.25 6.16
C TYR A 477 17.68 1.57 5.50
N ALA A 478 17.84 0.28 5.74
CA ALA A 478 18.84 -0.56 5.08
C ALA A 478 18.20 -1.54 4.09
N SER A 479 17.03 -2.09 4.40
CA SER A 479 16.25 -2.96 3.52
C SER A 479 14.75 -2.79 3.73
N CYS A 480 13.96 -3.22 2.74
CA CYS A 480 12.50 -3.29 2.76
C CYS A 480 12.06 -4.59 2.06
N HIS A 481 10.76 -4.77 1.81
CA HIS A 481 10.25 -5.94 1.09
C HIS A 481 10.80 -6.08 -0.33
N ASP A 482 11.05 -4.94 -1.01
CA ASP A 482 11.63 -4.88 -2.36
C ASP A 482 13.13 -5.18 -2.35
N ASN A 483 13.57 -5.86 -3.41
CA ASN A 483 14.95 -6.26 -3.62
C ASN A 483 15.47 -7.25 -2.55
N LEU A 484 16.80 -7.36 -2.41
CA LEU A 484 17.40 -8.28 -1.44
C LEU A 484 17.15 -7.85 0.00
N CYS A 485 16.78 -8.79 0.87
CA CYS A 485 16.88 -8.58 2.32
C CYS A 485 18.30 -8.15 2.69
N LEU A 486 18.48 -7.47 3.81
CA LEU A 486 19.81 -7.03 4.24
C LEU A 486 20.81 -8.18 4.29
N TYR A 487 20.45 -9.30 4.92
CA TYR A 487 21.36 -10.43 5.07
C TYR A 487 21.73 -11.06 3.73
N ASP A 488 20.78 -11.24 2.81
CA ASP A 488 21.04 -11.76 1.47
C ASP A 488 21.96 -10.83 0.66
N LYS A 489 21.76 -9.51 0.76
CA LYS A 489 22.65 -8.52 0.15
C LYS A 489 24.08 -8.60 0.70
N LEU A 490 24.23 -8.80 2.00
CA LEU A 490 25.55 -8.97 2.63
C LEU A 490 26.21 -10.26 2.16
N VAL A 491 25.47 -11.37 2.04
CA VAL A 491 25.99 -12.63 1.46
C VAL A 491 26.47 -12.41 0.04
N ASP A 492 25.66 -11.81 -0.83
CA ASP A 492 25.99 -11.55 -2.23
C ASP A 492 27.26 -10.72 -2.38
N SER A 493 27.38 -9.66 -1.58
CA SER A 493 28.49 -8.71 -1.69
C SER A 493 29.81 -9.22 -1.11
N VAL A 494 29.78 -10.16 -0.14
CA VAL A 494 31.00 -10.65 0.53
C VAL A 494 31.40 -12.04 0.01
N TYR A 495 30.44 -12.93 -0.17
CA TYR A 495 30.69 -14.33 -0.51
C TYR A 495 30.25 -14.71 -1.92
N GLY A 496 29.40 -13.89 -2.59
CA GLY A 496 28.87 -14.13 -3.91
C GLY A 496 27.56 -14.94 -3.92
N ARG A 497 26.84 -14.88 -5.06
CA ARG A 497 25.50 -15.44 -5.22
C ARG A 497 25.36 -16.95 -5.11
N ASP A 498 26.45 -17.69 -5.22
CA ASP A 498 26.47 -19.17 -5.10
C ASP A 498 26.65 -19.63 -3.64
N SER A 499 26.56 -18.72 -2.68
CA SER A 499 26.79 -19.00 -1.27
C SER A 499 25.52 -19.46 -0.54
N GLU A 500 25.69 -20.00 0.67
CA GLU A 500 24.58 -20.46 1.51
C GLU A 500 23.94 -19.26 2.24
N TYR A 501 22.81 -18.74 1.76
CA TYR A 501 22.14 -17.56 2.32
C TYR A 501 21.65 -17.73 3.76
N ARG A 502 21.26 -18.92 4.16
CA ARG A 502 20.74 -19.19 5.52
C ARG A 502 21.82 -19.56 6.53
N LYS A 503 23.09 -19.61 6.10
CA LYS A 503 24.21 -19.89 6.98
C LYS A 503 24.57 -18.65 7.79
N ARG A 504 24.84 -18.86 9.09
CA ARG A 504 25.37 -17.82 9.97
C ARG A 504 26.85 -17.56 9.66
N TYR A 505 27.17 -16.34 9.26
CA TYR A 505 28.52 -15.84 9.05
C TYR A 505 28.78 -14.71 10.04
N GLU A 506 29.79 -14.83 10.88
CA GLU A 506 30.05 -13.91 12.00
C GLU A 506 30.42 -12.49 11.53
N ASP A 507 31.10 -12.35 10.40
CA ASP A 507 31.39 -11.06 9.78
C ASP A 507 30.13 -10.39 9.23
N LEU A 508 29.19 -11.13 8.65
CA LEU A 508 27.90 -10.60 8.22
C LEU A 508 27.03 -10.22 9.41
N VAL A 509 27.08 -10.95 10.52
CA VAL A 509 26.45 -10.55 11.78
C VAL A 509 26.96 -9.19 12.26
N ALA A 510 28.27 -8.96 12.19
CA ALA A 510 28.87 -7.68 12.55
C ALA A 510 28.43 -6.55 11.59
N MET A 511 28.37 -6.83 10.28
CA MET A 511 27.89 -5.88 9.25
C MET A 511 26.41 -5.55 9.41
N ASN A 512 25.56 -6.55 9.74
CA ASN A 512 24.14 -6.34 10.05
C ASN A 512 23.97 -5.40 11.25
N LYS A 513 24.69 -5.66 12.36
CA LYS A 513 24.68 -4.79 13.54
C LYS A 513 25.16 -3.38 13.24
N LEU A 514 26.18 -3.21 12.39
CA LEU A 514 26.64 -1.88 11.98
C LEU A 514 25.58 -1.16 11.14
N SER A 515 24.90 -1.86 10.23
CA SER A 515 23.78 -1.32 9.44
C SER A 515 22.66 -0.82 10.37
N ALA A 516 22.27 -1.63 11.34
CA ALA A 516 21.27 -1.28 12.34
C ALA A 516 21.67 -0.03 13.15
N ALA A 517 22.95 0.03 13.60
CA ALA A 517 23.47 1.18 14.34
C ALA A 517 23.34 2.46 13.50
N ILE A 518 23.70 2.42 12.23
CA ILE A 518 23.58 3.58 11.32
C ILE A 518 22.12 4.02 11.21
N VAL A 519 21.20 3.09 10.90
CA VAL A 519 19.77 3.41 10.73
C VAL A 519 19.19 3.99 12.02
N MET A 520 19.39 3.33 13.17
CA MET A 520 18.74 3.69 14.43
C MET A 520 19.33 4.95 15.08
N THR A 521 20.55 5.35 14.73
CA THR A 521 21.18 6.58 15.24
C THR A 521 21.20 7.73 14.23
N SER A 522 20.65 7.54 13.05
CA SER A 522 20.45 8.61 12.06
C SER A 522 19.23 9.46 12.39
N GLN A 523 19.20 10.67 11.84
CA GLN A 523 18.01 11.49 11.79
C GLN A 523 16.97 10.86 10.83
N GLY A 524 15.70 11.29 10.95
CA GLY A 524 14.62 10.73 10.15
C GLY A 524 13.82 9.65 10.88
N ILE A 525 12.97 8.97 10.12
CA ILE A 525 12.09 7.89 10.58
C ILE A 525 12.84 6.56 10.37
N PRO A 526 13.30 5.86 11.42
CA PRO A 526 13.98 4.59 11.26
C PRO A 526 13.00 3.50 10.85
N PHE A 527 13.39 2.76 9.84
CA PHE A 527 12.59 1.71 9.23
C PHE A 527 13.44 0.43 9.05
N MET A 528 12.83 -0.73 9.23
CA MET A 528 13.46 -2.03 8.98
C MET A 528 12.45 -3.04 8.44
N LEU A 529 12.92 -3.94 7.58
CA LEU A 529 12.16 -5.11 7.16
C LEU A 529 12.02 -6.10 8.33
N ALA A 530 10.84 -6.68 8.50
CA ALA A 530 10.60 -7.77 9.46
C ALA A 530 11.60 -8.90 9.29
N GLY A 531 12.29 -9.25 10.37
CA GLY A 531 13.31 -10.28 10.37
C GLY A 531 14.72 -9.79 10.04
N GLU A 532 14.92 -8.54 9.69
CA GLU A 532 16.26 -7.96 9.51
C GLU A 532 17.10 -8.16 10.78
N GLU A 533 16.46 -8.03 11.93
CA GLU A 533 17.05 -8.20 13.26
C GLU A 533 17.34 -9.65 13.68
N PHE A 534 16.92 -10.62 12.85
CA PHE A 534 17.31 -12.03 13.02
C PHE A 534 17.74 -12.69 11.70
N ALA A 535 18.44 -11.90 10.87
CA ALA A 535 19.08 -12.34 9.63
C ALA A 535 18.11 -13.03 8.64
N ARG A 536 16.93 -12.45 8.42
CA ARG A 536 15.95 -12.94 7.43
C ARG A 536 16.62 -13.11 6.07
N SER A 537 16.39 -14.26 5.45
CA SER A 537 16.79 -14.57 4.09
C SER A 537 15.59 -15.00 3.24
N LYS A 538 15.59 -14.58 1.99
CA LYS A 538 14.72 -15.06 0.93
C LYS A 538 15.51 -15.87 -0.12
N ASP A 539 16.64 -16.45 0.30
CA ASP A 539 17.54 -17.25 -0.54
C ASP A 539 18.05 -16.48 -1.78
N GLY A 540 18.33 -15.18 -1.61
CA GLY A 540 18.81 -14.30 -2.69
C GLY A 540 17.77 -13.92 -3.72
N ASP A 541 16.47 -14.13 -3.44
CA ASP A 541 15.38 -13.72 -4.33
C ASP A 541 15.09 -12.22 -4.16
N GLU A 542 15.51 -11.43 -5.13
CA GLU A 542 15.34 -9.97 -5.13
C GLU A 542 13.93 -9.52 -5.52
N ASN A 543 13.10 -10.43 -6.07
CA ASN A 543 11.75 -10.09 -6.55
C ASN A 543 10.73 -11.18 -6.17
N SER A 544 10.56 -11.38 -4.88
CA SER A 544 9.79 -12.50 -4.32
C SER A 544 8.27 -12.26 -4.26
N TYR A 545 7.72 -11.26 -4.98
CA TYR A 545 6.31 -10.86 -4.88
C TYR A 545 5.31 -11.98 -5.16
N ALA A 546 5.67 -12.91 -6.04
CA ALA A 546 4.87 -14.08 -6.41
C ALA A 546 5.62 -15.40 -6.19
N SER A 547 6.71 -15.39 -5.40
CA SER A 547 7.43 -16.59 -4.99
C SER A 547 6.62 -17.38 -3.97
N SER A 548 7.10 -18.56 -3.59
CA SER A 548 6.36 -19.38 -2.63
C SER A 548 6.23 -18.71 -1.25
N ARG A 549 5.20 -19.10 -0.51
CA ARG A 549 4.98 -18.64 0.86
C ARG A 549 6.15 -19.02 1.78
N GLU A 550 6.74 -20.20 1.60
CA GLU A 550 7.89 -20.68 2.38
C GLU A 550 9.12 -19.79 2.21
N LYS A 551 9.29 -19.17 1.03
CA LYS A 551 10.38 -18.24 0.79
C LYS A 551 10.17 -16.90 1.50
N ASN A 552 8.93 -16.45 1.58
CA ASN A 552 8.58 -15.15 2.11
C ASN A 552 8.28 -15.13 3.61
N MET A 553 7.75 -16.21 4.19
CA MET A 553 7.37 -16.27 5.60
C MET A 553 8.56 -16.09 6.53
N LEU A 554 8.30 -15.49 7.70
CA LEU A 554 9.29 -15.36 8.75
C LEU A 554 9.61 -16.72 9.38
N ASP A 555 10.90 -17.08 9.44
CA ASP A 555 11.36 -18.20 10.24
C ASP A 555 11.70 -17.74 11.65
N TRP A 556 10.76 -17.93 12.57
CA TRP A 556 10.88 -17.49 13.95
C TRP A 556 11.94 -18.26 14.74
N ASN A 557 12.47 -19.40 14.24
CA ASN A 557 13.60 -20.10 14.85
C ASN A 557 14.85 -19.21 14.89
N ASN A 558 15.01 -18.34 13.90
CA ASN A 558 16.14 -17.44 13.78
C ASN A 558 16.28 -16.47 14.96
N ILE A 559 15.21 -16.16 15.69
CA ILE A 559 15.33 -15.34 16.90
C ILE A 559 16.29 -15.96 17.91
N ASN A 560 16.29 -17.28 18.04
CA ASN A 560 17.17 -17.97 18.96
C ASN A 560 18.61 -18.08 18.42
N GLU A 561 18.74 -18.35 17.11
CA GLU A 561 20.04 -18.48 16.45
C GLU A 561 20.80 -17.16 16.37
N TYR A 562 20.09 -16.06 16.10
CA TYR A 562 20.63 -14.71 15.99
C TYR A 562 20.22 -13.82 17.17
N SER A 563 20.05 -14.40 18.35
CA SER A 563 19.61 -13.68 19.55
C SER A 563 20.51 -12.48 19.90
N ASP A 564 21.77 -12.54 19.56
CA ASP A 564 22.72 -11.45 19.75
C ASP A 564 22.48 -10.25 18.79
N ILE A 565 21.93 -10.48 17.60
CA ILE A 565 21.47 -9.39 16.71
C ILE A 565 20.18 -8.79 17.28
N VAL A 566 19.21 -9.65 17.66
CA VAL A 566 17.92 -9.19 18.24
C VAL A 566 18.15 -8.29 19.45
N GLU A 567 19.01 -8.72 20.39
CA GLU A 567 19.32 -7.93 21.57
C GLU A 567 20.05 -6.63 21.23
N TYR A 568 20.86 -6.62 20.17
CA TYR A 568 21.53 -5.41 19.68
C TYR A 568 20.52 -4.39 19.12
N TYR A 569 19.57 -4.82 18.26
CA TYR A 569 18.50 -3.97 17.76
C TYR A 569 17.65 -3.41 18.91
N ARG A 570 17.29 -4.25 19.87
CA ARG A 570 16.54 -3.82 21.05
C ARG A 570 17.30 -2.74 21.84
N GLY A 571 18.59 -2.92 22.03
CA GLY A 571 19.45 -1.91 22.68
C GLY A 571 19.50 -0.59 21.92
N LEU A 572 19.57 -0.63 20.59
CA LEU A 572 19.55 0.57 19.74
C LEU A 572 18.20 1.31 19.83
N MET A 573 17.08 0.59 19.87
CA MET A 573 15.77 1.21 20.07
C MET A 573 15.65 1.90 21.42
N GLN A 574 16.20 1.29 22.49
CA GLN A 574 16.26 1.91 23.82
C GLN A 574 17.13 3.18 23.81
N ILE A 575 18.31 3.13 23.18
CA ILE A 575 19.17 4.31 23.00
C ILE A 575 18.42 5.41 22.26
N ARG A 576 17.74 5.10 21.15
CA ARG A 576 16.95 6.08 20.40
C ARG A 576 15.83 6.68 21.24
N GLU A 577 15.20 5.87 22.10
CA GLU A 577 14.14 6.36 22.99
C GLU A 577 14.69 7.32 24.06
N GLU A 578 15.85 7.03 24.61
CA GLU A 578 16.46 7.85 25.67
C GLU A 578 17.06 9.17 25.13
N PHE A 579 17.65 9.17 23.93
CA PHE A 579 18.37 10.33 23.41
C PHE A 579 17.53 11.13 22.40
N ALA A 580 17.06 12.31 22.84
CA ALA A 580 16.26 13.22 22.01
C ALA A 580 16.97 13.64 20.70
N ALA A 581 18.30 13.67 20.71
CA ALA A 581 19.09 14.05 19.55
C ALA A 581 18.81 13.20 18.29
N PHE A 582 18.51 11.91 18.44
CA PHE A 582 18.18 11.03 17.32
C PHE A 582 16.75 11.23 16.80
N LYS A 583 15.90 11.92 17.56
CA LYS A 583 14.48 12.16 17.27
C LYS A 583 14.19 13.62 16.91
N ASP A 584 15.20 14.47 16.79
CA ASP A 584 15.02 15.88 16.47
C ASP A 584 14.47 16.04 15.03
N CYS A 585 13.36 16.74 14.90
CA CYS A 585 12.72 17.04 13.63
C CYS A 585 12.97 18.48 13.14
N THR A 586 13.79 19.27 13.86
CA THR A 586 13.90 20.73 13.63
C THR A 586 15.13 21.16 12.85
N CYS A 587 16.08 20.29 12.55
CA CYS A 587 17.39 20.59 11.97
C CYS A 587 18.28 21.55 12.80
N LEU A 588 17.92 21.87 14.04
CA LEU A 588 18.67 22.84 14.85
C LEU A 588 20.00 22.29 15.37
N LEU A 589 20.14 20.96 15.49
CA LEU A 589 21.37 20.32 15.97
C LEU A 589 22.60 20.55 15.07
N TYR A 590 22.38 20.81 13.78
CA TYR A 590 23.46 21.05 12.81
C TYR A 590 23.72 22.53 12.52
N THR A 591 22.95 23.44 13.12
CA THR A 591 23.07 24.89 12.92
C THR A 591 23.70 25.62 14.10
N SER A 592 23.89 24.94 15.25
CA SER A 592 24.61 25.52 16.37
C SER A 592 26.12 25.32 16.20
N ASP A 593 26.89 26.35 16.39
CA ASP A 593 28.36 26.49 16.31
C ASP A 593 29.17 25.51 17.19
N ALA A 594 28.58 24.40 17.65
CA ALA A 594 29.27 23.40 18.44
C ALA A 594 30.37 22.64 17.68
N ALA A 595 30.45 22.81 16.36
CA ALA A 595 31.51 22.19 15.55
C ALA A 595 32.82 23.01 15.49
N ASP A 596 32.80 24.26 15.92
CA ASP A 596 33.99 25.14 15.91
C ASP A 596 34.73 25.22 17.27
N GLU A 597 34.25 24.54 18.30
CA GLU A 597 34.87 24.49 19.63
C GLU A 597 35.48 23.14 20.03
N LEU A 598 35.69 22.19 19.09
CA LEU A 598 36.40 20.94 19.37
C LEU A 598 37.66 20.79 18.53
#